data_dd0ce3ffc3e721646a473cbed6b40a90
#
_entry.id   dd0ce3ffc3e721646a473cbed6b40a90
#
_cell.length_a   1.000
_cell.length_b   1.000
_cell.length_c   1.000
_cell.angle_alpha   90.00
_cell.angle_beta   90.00
_cell.angle_gamma   90.00
#
_symmetry.space_group_name_H-M   'P 1'
#
loop_
_entity.id
_entity.type
_entity.pdbx_description
1 polymer ?
#
loop_
_entity_poly.entity_id
_entity_poly.type
_entity_poly.pdbx_seq_one_letter_code
_entity_poly.pdbx_strand_id
1 'polypeptide(L)'
;MSSTLNALSASSASPGTLIAARWYDYIPIAIYFAFVIGVGLIARAKAATADGFLTSGRSLPAWVTGIAFVSANLGAVEIMGMSANGAEYGMPTFHYFWIGAVPAMIFLGLVMMPFYYGSKVRSVPEFMLKRYGTAAHLVNALSFALAQLLIAGINLYLLGKIMNWLLGWPLWVGLIVAAVIVFSYITMGGLSAAIYNEVLQFFVIVAALLPLTLIGLHRVGGWHGLTSKITAAATAAHPDDAGEAAKVAAQQL
;
A
#
# COMPACT_ATOMS: atom_id res chain seq x y z
N MET A 1 -13.98 29.32 -23.88
CA MET A 1 -12.88 29.59 -22.90
C MET A 1 -12.36 28.37 -22.16
N SER A 2 -13.14 27.30 -22.04
CA SER A 2 -12.68 26.03 -21.41
C SER A 2 -11.84 25.12 -22.33
N SER A 3 -12.03 25.19 -23.65
CA SER A 3 -11.29 24.39 -24.63
C SER A 3 -9.82 24.83 -24.82
N THR A 4 -9.55 26.11 -24.65
CA THR A 4 -8.19 26.68 -24.76
C THR A 4 -7.32 26.40 -23.53
N LEU A 5 -7.92 26.28 -22.34
CA LEU A 5 -7.21 25.91 -21.12
C LEU A 5 -6.82 24.42 -21.13
N ASN A 6 -7.65 23.55 -21.71
CA ASN A 6 -7.31 22.14 -21.87
C ASN A 6 -6.22 21.91 -22.93
N ALA A 7 -6.18 22.74 -23.99
CA ALA A 7 -5.13 22.66 -25.01
C ALA A 7 -3.76 23.14 -24.49
N LEU A 8 -3.74 24.11 -23.58
CA LEU A 8 -2.51 24.61 -22.96
C LEU A 8 -1.92 23.66 -21.93
N SER A 9 -2.75 22.84 -21.26
CA SER A 9 -2.28 21.79 -20.33
C SER A 9 -1.75 20.54 -21.04
N ALA A 10 -2.20 20.26 -22.23
CA ALA A 10 -1.77 19.08 -23.00
C ALA A 10 -0.40 19.26 -23.67
N SER A 11 0.13 20.49 -23.81
CA SER A 11 1.35 20.76 -24.58
C SER A 11 2.66 20.64 -23.79
N SER A 12 2.61 20.36 -22.49
CA SER A 12 3.81 20.30 -21.63
C SER A 12 4.11 18.91 -21.05
N ALA A 13 3.30 17.89 -21.34
CA ALA A 13 3.58 16.52 -20.94
C ALA A 13 4.61 15.90 -21.90
N SER A 14 5.73 15.39 -21.37
CA SER A 14 6.63 14.55 -22.13
C SER A 14 5.89 13.29 -22.61
N PRO A 15 6.23 12.73 -23.80
CA PRO A 15 5.58 11.51 -24.28
C PRO A 15 5.70 10.39 -23.24
N GLY A 16 4.59 9.98 -22.62
CA GLY A 16 4.55 8.91 -21.62
C GLY A 16 4.23 9.32 -20.20
N THR A 17 4.12 10.63 -19.85
CA THR A 17 3.69 11.07 -18.53
C THR A 17 2.17 11.29 -18.47
N LEU A 18 1.53 10.80 -17.38
CA LEU A 18 0.10 10.97 -17.18
C LEU A 18 -0.26 12.39 -16.74
N ILE A 19 0.68 13.13 -16.17
CA ILE A 19 0.48 14.47 -15.61
C ILE A 19 1.66 15.35 -16.05
N ALA A 20 1.39 16.61 -16.43
CA ALA A 20 2.41 17.64 -16.58
C ALA A 20 2.81 18.14 -15.18
N ALA A 21 3.77 17.43 -14.54
CA ALA A 21 4.22 17.77 -13.21
C ALA A 21 4.82 19.19 -13.18
N ARG A 22 4.31 20.02 -12.28
CA ARG A 22 4.79 21.39 -12.03
C ARG A 22 5.58 21.41 -10.72
N TRP A 23 6.38 22.46 -10.51
CA TRP A 23 7.25 22.58 -9.33
C TRP A 23 6.48 22.48 -7.99
N TYR A 24 5.24 22.92 -7.92
CA TYR A 24 4.42 22.84 -6.72
C TYR A 24 3.91 21.43 -6.42
N ASP A 25 3.90 20.51 -7.38
CA ASP A 25 3.54 19.11 -7.16
C ASP A 25 4.61 18.36 -6.36
N TYR A 26 5.83 18.90 -6.34
CA TYR A 26 6.93 18.37 -5.52
C TYR A 26 6.84 18.80 -4.06
N ILE A 27 6.09 19.86 -3.73
CA ILE A 27 5.97 20.38 -2.35
C ILE A 27 5.38 19.34 -1.39
N PRO A 28 4.22 18.69 -1.68
CA PRO A 28 3.69 17.64 -0.80
C PRO A 28 4.66 16.48 -0.61
N ILE A 29 5.37 16.09 -1.67
CA ILE A 29 6.37 15.03 -1.63
C ILE A 29 7.53 15.42 -0.73
N ALA A 30 8.05 16.64 -0.86
CA ALA A 30 9.14 17.14 -0.04
C ALA A 30 8.72 17.25 1.45
N ILE A 31 7.52 17.74 1.73
CA ILE A 31 6.96 17.82 3.10
C ILE A 31 6.84 16.41 3.69
N TYR A 32 6.30 15.47 2.94
CA TYR A 32 6.16 14.08 3.39
C TYR A 32 7.52 13.47 3.74
N PHE A 33 8.51 13.58 2.87
CA PHE A 33 9.84 13.03 3.12
C PHE A 33 10.58 13.75 4.26
N ALA A 34 10.43 15.06 4.39
CA ALA A 34 10.97 15.81 5.53
C ALA A 34 10.37 15.31 6.85
N PHE A 35 9.06 15.03 6.86
CA PHE A 35 8.40 14.45 8.04
C PHE A 35 8.90 13.04 8.34
N VAL A 36 9.00 12.16 7.34
CA VAL A 36 9.48 10.78 7.46
C VAL A 36 10.91 10.74 8.04
N ILE A 37 11.80 11.57 7.52
CA ILE A 37 13.17 11.70 8.03
C ILE A 37 13.17 12.29 9.45
N GLY A 38 12.34 13.31 9.71
CA GLY A 38 12.16 13.91 11.04
C GLY A 38 11.75 12.88 12.10
N VAL A 39 10.79 12.00 11.78
CA VAL A 39 10.39 10.88 12.64
C VAL A 39 11.58 9.94 12.89
N GLY A 40 12.37 9.63 11.87
CA GLY A 40 13.59 8.83 12.00
C GLY A 40 14.59 9.45 12.97
N LEU A 41 14.82 10.76 12.87
CA LEU A 41 15.70 11.50 13.78
C LEU A 41 15.20 11.49 15.23
N ILE A 42 13.91 11.72 15.44
CA ILE A 42 13.28 11.69 16.79
C ILE A 42 13.38 10.28 17.40
N ALA A 43 13.13 9.25 16.59
CA ALA A 43 13.17 7.87 17.04
C ALA A 43 14.58 7.34 17.31
N ARG A 44 15.63 8.03 16.85
CA ARG A 44 17.04 7.61 16.97
C ARG A 44 17.46 7.29 18.40
N ALA A 45 16.99 8.06 19.36
CA ALA A 45 17.32 7.82 20.78
C ALA A 45 16.83 6.46 21.29
N LYS A 46 15.67 5.99 20.80
CA LYS A 46 15.11 4.68 21.13
C LYS A 46 15.80 3.53 20.41
N ALA A 47 16.41 3.80 19.27
CA ALA A 47 17.12 2.83 18.43
C ALA A 47 18.60 2.63 18.85
N ALA A 48 19.06 3.27 19.91
CA ALA A 48 20.46 3.20 20.36
C ALA A 48 20.91 1.81 20.85
N THR A 49 19.98 0.93 21.22
CA THR A 49 20.26 -0.46 21.62
C THR A 49 19.73 -1.43 20.58
N ALA A 50 20.33 -2.62 20.48
CA ALA A 50 19.86 -3.66 19.56
C ALA A 50 18.39 -4.05 19.83
N ASP A 51 17.98 -4.12 21.08
CA ASP A 51 16.59 -4.40 21.45
C ASP A 51 15.67 -3.22 21.12
N GLY A 52 16.07 -1.99 21.39
CA GLY A 52 15.35 -0.78 20.99
C GLY A 52 15.19 -0.67 19.47
N PHE A 53 16.25 -1.00 18.72
CA PHE A 53 16.25 -0.99 17.25
C PHE A 53 15.28 -2.03 16.65
N LEU A 54 15.32 -3.27 17.15
CA LEU A 54 14.56 -4.41 16.58
C LEU A 54 13.14 -4.54 17.13
N THR A 55 12.88 -4.14 18.39
CA THR A 55 11.60 -4.36 19.07
C THR A 55 10.93 -3.07 19.57
N SER A 56 11.56 -1.90 19.29
CA SER A 56 11.11 -0.61 19.84
C SER A 56 11.00 -0.60 21.38
N GLY A 57 11.80 -1.44 22.06
CA GLY A 57 11.74 -1.63 23.51
C GLY A 57 10.38 -2.12 24.03
N ARG A 58 9.50 -2.64 23.15
CA ARG A 58 8.12 -3.07 23.45
C ARG A 58 7.27 -1.99 24.15
N SER A 59 7.54 -0.71 23.86
CA SER A 59 6.95 0.44 24.55
C SER A 59 5.86 1.16 23.76
N LEU A 60 5.49 0.63 22.58
CA LEU A 60 4.51 1.28 21.71
C LEU A 60 3.08 1.02 22.19
N PRO A 61 2.20 2.04 22.19
CA PRO A 61 0.80 1.88 22.50
C PRO A 61 0.07 0.95 21.53
N ALA A 62 -0.92 0.19 22.00
CA ALA A 62 -1.65 -0.77 21.19
C ALA A 62 -2.35 -0.14 19.97
N TRP A 63 -2.92 1.07 20.11
CA TRP A 63 -3.57 1.77 19.00
C TRP A 63 -2.58 2.19 17.90
N VAL A 64 -1.36 2.58 18.26
CA VAL A 64 -0.28 2.92 17.30
C VAL A 64 0.11 1.68 16.50
N THR A 65 0.35 0.56 17.20
CA THR A 65 0.71 -0.70 16.54
C THR A 65 -0.44 -1.25 15.69
N GLY A 66 -1.69 -1.08 16.14
CA GLY A 66 -2.87 -1.48 15.38
C GLY A 66 -3.02 -0.70 14.07
N ILE A 67 -2.93 0.64 14.11
CA ILE A 67 -2.98 1.48 12.90
C ILE A 67 -1.80 1.19 11.98
N ALA A 68 -0.58 1.07 12.53
CA ALA A 68 0.61 0.74 11.73
C ALA A 68 0.46 -0.64 11.06
N PHE A 69 -0.11 -1.63 11.74
CA PHE A 69 -0.36 -2.96 11.16
C PHE A 69 -1.33 -2.89 9.96
N VAL A 70 -2.39 -2.09 10.05
CA VAL A 70 -3.32 -1.86 8.92
C VAL A 70 -2.58 -1.18 7.78
N SER A 71 -1.80 -0.13 8.06
CA SER A 71 -1.05 0.61 7.04
C SER A 71 0.01 -0.23 6.33
N ALA A 72 0.75 -1.05 7.09
CA ALA A 72 1.78 -1.93 6.54
C ALA A 72 1.26 -2.94 5.50
N ASN A 73 -0.04 -3.20 5.49
CA ASN A 73 -0.72 -4.02 4.49
C ASN A 73 -1.24 -3.21 3.28
N LEU A 74 -0.95 -1.90 3.21
CA LEU A 74 -1.40 -1.00 2.14
C LEU A 74 -0.19 -0.43 1.39
N GLY A 75 0.47 -1.28 0.62
CA GLY A 75 1.61 -0.89 -0.22
C GLY A 75 1.22 -0.50 -1.64
N ALA A 76 2.23 -0.27 -2.48
CA ALA A 76 2.02 0.05 -3.89
C ALA A 76 1.37 -1.12 -4.65
N VAL A 77 1.65 -2.37 -4.25
CA VAL A 77 1.06 -3.58 -4.83
C VAL A 77 -0.45 -3.59 -4.59
N GLU A 78 -0.89 -3.32 -3.36
CA GLU A 78 -2.31 -3.33 -3.02
C GLU A 78 -3.05 -2.21 -3.75
N ILE A 79 -2.52 -0.99 -3.75
CA ILE A 79 -3.17 0.15 -4.40
C ILE A 79 -3.27 -0.07 -5.91
N MET A 80 -2.17 -0.41 -6.58
CA MET A 80 -2.16 -0.59 -8.03
C MET A 80 -2.77 -1.92 -8.46
N GLY A 81 -2.42 -3.01 -7.79
CA GLY A 81 -2.89 -4.35 -8.13
C GLY A 81 -4.40 -4.50 -7.89
N MET A 82 -4.91 -4.01 -6.75
CA MET A 82 -6.35 -4.07 -6.49
C MET A 82 -7.15 -3.13 -7.39
N SER A 83 -6.59 -1.97 -7.75
CA SER A 83 -7.23 -1.08 -8.73
C SER A 83 -7.30 -1.73 -10.12
N ALA A 84 -6.24 -2.40 -10.55
CA ALA A 84 -6.22 -3.14 -11.81
C ALA A 84 -7.21 -4.31 -11.79
N ASN A 85 -7.20 -5.12 -10.73
CA ASN A 85 -8.14 -6.21 -10.56
C ASN A 85 -9.59 -5.73 -10.49
N GLY A 86 -9.83 -4.60 -9.80
CA GLY A 86 -11.17 -3.98 -9.75
C GLY A 86 -11.65 -3.50 -11.11
N ALA A 87 -10.74 -3.02 -11.97
CA ALA A 87 -11.08 -2.63 -13.34
C ALA A 87 -11.33 -3.85 -14.26
N GLU A 88 -10.65 -4.97 -14.01
CA GLU A 88 -10.76 -6.19 -14.84
C GLU A 88 -11.88 -7.12 -14.38
N TYR A 89 -12.00 -7.36 -13.06
CA TYR A 89 -12.94 -8.34 -12.49
C TYR A 89 -14.11 -7.72 -11.72
N GLY A 90 -14.12 -6.39 -11.57
CA GLY A 90 -15.18 -5.66 -10.86
C GLY A 90 -15.18 -5.85 -9.34
N MET A 91 -16.36 -5.74 -8.74
CA MET A 91 -16.56 -5.80 -7.28
C MET A 91 -16.14 -7.11 -6.61
N PRO A 92 -16.17 -8.30 -7.24
CA PRO A 92 -15.66 -9.54 -6.62
C PRO A 92 -14.23 -9.44 -6.12
N THR A 93 -13.42 -8.51 -6.64
CA THR A 93 -12.07 -8.23 -6.16
C THR A 93 -12.04 -7.89 -4.66
N PHE A 94 -13.10 -7.30 -4.12
CA PHE A 94 -13.23 -7.01 -2.69
C PHE A 94 -13.22 -8.28 -1.82
N HIS A 95 -13.72 -9.41 -2.32
CA HIS A 95 -13.75 -10.66 -1.59
C HIS A 95 -12.36 -11.21 -1.28
N TYR A 96 -11.34 -10.91 -2.09
CA TYR A 96 -9.97 -11.35 -1.81
C TYR A 96 -9.47 -10.82 -0.47
N PHE A 97 -9.77 -9.56 -0.13
CA PHE A 97 -9.44 -9.01 1.18
C PHE A 97 -10.41 -9.48 2.27
N TRP A 98 -11.70 -9.47 1.98
CA TRP A 98 -12.70 -9.81 2.97
C TRP A 98 -12.59 -11.27 3.44
N ILE A 99 -12.42 -12.20 2.53
CA ILE A 99 -12.33 -13.63 2.84
C ILE A 99 -10.88 -14.05 3.14
N GLY A 100 -9.92 -13.54 2.39
CA GLY A 100 -8.52 -13.96 2.49
C GLY A 100 -7.75 -13.30 3.64
N ALA A 101 -7.91 -12.00 3.85
CA ALA A 101 -7.09 -11.28 4.83
C ALA A 101 -7.79 -11.09 6.17
N VAL A 102 -9.06 -10.66 6.20
CA VAL A 102 -9.73 -10.27 7.46
C VAL A 102 -9.86 -11.43 8.45
N PRO A 103 -10.33 -12.64 8.09
CA PRO A 103 -10.39 -13.77 9.02
C PRO A 103 -9.02 -14.20 9.52
N ALA A 104 -8.01 -14.18 8.64
CA ALA A 104 -6.63 -14.52 9.02
C ALA A 104 -6.05 -13.51 10.02
N MET A 105 -6.31 -12.22 9.84
CA MET A 105 -5.88 -11.17 10.77
C MET A 105 -6.60 -11.24 12.11
N ILE A 106 -7.90 -11.53 12.11
CA ILE A 106 -8.68 -11.75 13.34
C ILE A 106 -8.11 -12.96 14.11
N PHE A 107 -7.87 -14.08 13.42
CA PHE A 107 -7.27 -15.26 14.04
C PHE A 107 -5.87 -14.95 14.59
N LEU A 108 -5.03 -14.27 13.82
CA LEU A 108 -3.71 -13.83 14.27
C LEU A 108 -3.82 -12.98 15.55
N GLY A 109 -4.69 -11.97 15.56
CA GLY A 109 -4.84 -11.06 16.69
C GLY A 109 -5.41 -11.73 17.96
N LEU A 110 -6.47 -12.51 17.82
CA LEU A 110 -7.17 -13.11 18.97
C LEU A 110 -6.52 -14.38 19.48
N VAL A 111 -5.99 -15.22 18.59
CA VAL A 111 -5.46 -16.55 18.95
C VAL A 111 -3.94 -16.57 19.02
N MET A 112 -3.27 -16.12 17.96
CA MET A 112 -1.81 -16.29 17.87
C MET A 112 -1.01 -15.25 18.66
N MET A 113 -1.49 -13.99 18.71
CA MET A 113 -0.77 -12.91 19.40
C MET A 113 -0.57 -13.15 20.89
N PRO A 114 -1.52 -13.68 21.66
CA PRO A 114 -1.28 -14.04 23.06
C PRO A 114 -0.12 -15.03 23.24
N PHE A 115 0.02 -16.01 22.34
CA PHE A 115 1.13 -16.98 22.37
C PHE A 115 2.47 -16.31 22.06
N TYR A 116 2.53 -15.48 21.03
CA TYR A 116 3.76 -14.77 20.64
C TYR A 116 4.18 -13.78 21.74
N TYR A 117 3.24 -13.02 22.27
CA TYR A 117 3.52 -12.05 23.34
C TYR A 117 3.95 -12.75 24.64
N GLY A 118 3.26 -13.83 25.04
CA GLY A 118 3.58 -14.60 26.22
C GLY A 118 4.94 -15.32 26.12
N SER A 119 5.33 -15.77 24.93
CA SER A 119 6.61 -16.42 24.67
C SER A 119 7.80 -15.44 24.64
N LYS A 120 7.54 -14.13 24.64
CA LYS A 120 8.55 -13.06 24.57
C LYS A 120 9.54 -13.20 23.40
N VAL A 121 9.08 -13.82 22.30
CA VAL A 121 9.88 -13.98 21.08
C VAL A 121 9.99 -12.66 20.32
N ARG A 122 11.03 -12.51 19.51
CA ARG A 122 11.26 -11.34 18.65
C ARG A 122 10.67 -11.50 17.26
N SER A 123 10.48 -12.75 16.83
CA SER A 123 9.97 -13.08 15.49
C SER A 123 9.26 -14.42 15.48
N VAL A 124 8.44 -14.63 14.43
CA VAL A 124 7.77 -15.94 14.22
C VAL A 124 8.77 -17.08 14.03
N PRO A 125 9.88 -16.94 13.28
CA PRO A 125 10.91 -17.97 13.23
C PRO A 125 11.49 -18.35 14.59
N GLU A 126 11.70 -17.39 15.49
CA GLU A 126 12.16 -17.69 16.86
C GLU A 126 11.12 -18.48 17.66
N PHE A 127 9.83 -18.20 17.47
CA PHE A 127 8.75 -19.00 18.06
C PHE A 127 8.81 -20.46 17.54
N MET A 128 9.01 -20.63 16.23
CA MET A 128 9.15 -21.96 15.61
C MET A 128 10.35 -22.72 16.19
N LEU A 129 11.48 -22.03 16.44
CA LEU A 129 12.64 -22.62 17.08
C LEU A 129 12.29 -23.19 18.47
N LYS A 130 11.63 -22.38 19.30
CA LYS A 130 11.29 -22.76 20.68
C LYS A 130 10.28 -23.92 20.74
N ARG A 131 9.37 -24.01 19.78
CA ARG A 131 8.27 -24.98 19.81
C ARG A 131 8.52 -26.23 18.98
N TYR A 132 9.15 -26.10 17.82
CA TYR A 132 9.28 -27.17 16.82
C TYR A 132 10.74 -27.52 16.47
N GLY A 133 11.71 -26.79 17.02
CA GLY A 133 13.13 -27.05 16.83
C GLY A 133 13.74 -26.40 15.60
N THR A 134 15.02 -26.70 15.35
CA THR A 134 15.89 -26.00 14.40
C THR A 134 15.43 -26.15 12.95
N ALA A 135 14.93 -27.31 12.55
CA ALA A 135 14.48 -27.53 11.17
C ALA A 135 13.30 -26.61 10.80
N ALA A 136 12.29 -26.54 11.68
CA ALA A 136 11.14 -25.67 11.48
C ALA A 136 11.54 -24.17 11.48
N HIS A 137 12.48 -23.79 12.34
CA HIS A 137 13.07 -22.46 12.37
C HIS A 137 13.72 -22.09 11.04
N LEU A 138 14.61 -22.93 10.52
CA LEU A 138 15.34 -22.65 9.28
C LEU A 138 14.42 -22.55 8.08
N VAL A 139 13.49 -23.50 7.92
CA VAL A 139 12.53 -23.45 6.82
C VAL A 139 11.68 -22.18 6.87
N ASN A 140 11.15 -21.83 8.05
CA ASN A 140 10.34 -20.64 8.21
C ASN A 140 11.16 -19.36 7.98
N ALA A 141 12.38 -19.26 8.55
CA ALA A 141 13.23 -18.10 8.41
C ALA A 141 13.67 -17.86 6.95
N LEU A 142 14.09 -18.91 6.24
CA LEU A 142 14.53 -18.80 4.85
C LEU A 142 13.37 -18.47 3.91
N SER A 143 12.23 -19.14 4.06
CA SER A 143 11.02 -18.89 3.27
C SER A 143 10.52 -17.45 3.47
N PHE A 144 10.48 -17.00 4.73
CA PHE A 144 10.04 -15.66 5.06
C PHE A 144 11.02 -14.59 4.54
N ALA A 145 12.33 -14.81 4.68
CA ALA A 145 13.34 -13.90 4.18
C ALA A 145 13.25 -13.75 2.65
N LEU A 146 13.10 -14.86 1.93
CA LEU A 146 12.93 -14.85 0.48
C LEU A 146 11.64 -14.12 0.07
N ALA A 147 10.53 -14.42 0.72
CA ALA A 147 9.25 -13.76 0.46
C ALA A 147 9.34 -12.25 0.69
N GLN A 148 9.94 -11.81 1.79
CA GLN A 148 10.10 -10.38 2.09
C GLN A 148 11.02 -9.68 1.07
N LEU A 149 12.09 -10.32 0.63
CA LEU A 149 12.97 -9.77 -0.40
C LEU A 149 12.22 -9.54 -1.72
N LEU A 150 11.43 -10.53 -2.15
CA LEU A 150 10.63 -10.43 -3.37
C LEU A 150 9.55 -9.35 -3.25
N ILE A 151 8.81 -9.32 -2.14
CA ILE A 151 7.76 -8.32 -1.89
C ILE A 151 8.37 -6.91 -1.85
N ALA A 152 9.49 -6.71 -1.16
CA ALA A 152 10.18 -5.42 -1.12
C ALA A 152 10.65 -4.97 -2.51
N GLY A 153 11.20 -5.89 -3.30
CA GLY A 153 11.62 -5.61 -4.68
C GLY A 153 10.45 -5.19 -5.58
N ILE A 154 9.32 -5.89 -5.50
CA ILE A 154 8.11 -5.56 -6.25
C ILE A 154 7.55 -4.20 -5.84
N ASN A 155 7.43 -3.92 -4.54
CA ASN A 155 6.94 -2.63 -4.05
C ASN A 155 7.83 -1.48 -4.48
N LEU A 156 9.15 -1.65 -4.41
CA LEU A 156 10.12 -0.65 -4.85
C LEU A 156 10.01 -0.40 -6.36
N TYR A 157 9.89 -1.46 -7.16
CA TYR A 157 9.70 -1.37 -8.60
C TYR A 157 8.41 -0.61 -8.95
N LEU A 158 7.28 -0.95 -8.31
CA LEU A 158 6.01 -0.27 -8.55
C LEU A 158 6.07 1.20 -8.14
N LEU A 159 6.71 1.53 -7.03
CA LEU A 159 6.94 2.92 -6.63
C LEU A 159 7.75 3.67 -7.69
N GLY A 160 8.82 3.07 -8.20
CA GLY A 160 9.61 3.63 -9.30
C GLY A 160 8.77 3.84 -10.58
N LYS A 161 7.86 2.91 -10.90
CA LYS A 161 6.92 3.05 -12.02
C LYS A 161 5.93 4.19 -11.80
N ILE A 162 5.39 4.34 -10.60
CA ILE A 162 4.50 5.46 -10.24
C ILE A 162 5.22 6.80 -10.46
N MET A 163 6.47 6.92 -9.98
CA MET A 163 7.28 8.12 -10.17
C MET A 163 7.56 8.39 -11.65
N ASN A 164 7.81 7.35 -12.44
CA ASN A 164 7.99 7.48 -13.87
C ASN A 164 6.72 7.99 -14.56
N TRP A 165 5.55 7.44 -14.27
CA TRP A 165 4.29 7.84 -14.89
C TRP A 165 3.79 9.22 -14.44
N LEU A 166 3.98 9.57 -13.16
CA LEU A 166 3.50 10.84 -12.63
C LEU A 166 4.49 11.99 -12.85
N LEU A 167 5.77 11.77 -12.59
CA LEU A 167 6.80 12.82 -12.60
C LEU A 167 7.70 12.77 -13.84
N GLY A 168 7.58 11.73 -14.67
CA GLY A 168 8.45 11.54 -15.84
C GLY A 168 9.88 11.13 -15.50
N TRP A 169 10.15 10.74 -14.24
CA TRP A 169 11.49 10.34 -13.83
C TRP A 169 11.91 9.02 -14.49
N PRO A 170 13.17 8.86 -14.92
CA PRO A 170 13.67 7.55 -15.29
C PRO A 170 13.47 6.55 -14.17
N LEU A 171 13.05 5.32 -14.48
CA LEU A 171 12.73 4.29 -13.49
C LEU A 171 13.83 4.10 -12.45
N TRP A 172 15.08 4.04 -12.88
CA TRP A 172 16.23 3.83 -11.99
C TRP A 172 16.44 4.98 -11.00
N VAL A 173 16.11 6.23 -11.38
CA VAL A 173 16.16 7.40 -10.47
C VAL A 173 15.12 7.26 -9.36
N GLY A 174 13.87 6.92 -9.71
CA GLY A 174 12.81 6.67 -8.75
C GLY A 174 13.16 5.56 -7.76
N LEU A 175 13.75 4.47 -8.27
CA LEU A 175 14.21 3.34 -7.44
C LEU A 175 15.28 3.76 -6.43
N ILE A 176 16.31 4.48 -6.89
CA ILE A 176 17.42 4.92 -6.02
C ILE A 176 16.94 5.91 -4.97
N VAL A 177 16.17 6.92 -5.38
CA VAL A 177 15.63 7.93 -4.44
C VAL A 177 14.78 7.27 -3.36
N ALA A 178 13.85 6.39 -3.75
CA ALA A 178 13.01 5.67 -2.80
C ALA A 178 13.85 4.80 -1.85
N ALA A 179 14.80 4.03 -2.38
CA ALA A 179 15.68 3.18 -1.59
C ALA A 179 16.51 3.98 -0.58
N VAL A 180 17.11 5.09 -1.01
CA VAL A 180 17.93 5.96 -0.13
C VAL A 180 17.09 6.55 1.00
N ILE A 181 15.88 7.02 0.72
CA ILE A 181 15.00 7.60 1.73
C ILE A 181 14.57 6.54 2.74
N VAL A 182 14.10 5.37 2.26
CA VAL A 182 13.69 4.27 3.14
C VAL A 182 14.85 3.80 4.02
N PHE A 183 16.01 3.58 3.41
CA PHE A 183 17.21 3.15 4.13
C PHE A 183 17.63 4.18 5.19
N SER A 184 17.55 5.48 4.88
CA SER A 184 17.95 6.55 5.78
C SER A 184 17.13 6.55 7.08
N TYR A 185 15.79 6.56 6.99
CA TYR A 185 14.98 6.65 8.20
C TYR A 185 14.95 5.34 9.01
N ILE A 186 15.05 4.18 8.33
CA ILE A 186 15.09 2.89 9.02
C ILE A 186 16.40 2.73 9.80
N THR A 187 17.54 3.05 9.18
CA THR A 187 18.87 2.97 9.87
C THR A 187 18.97 3.92 11.04
N MET A 188 18.33 5.09 10.96
CA MET A 188 18.38 6.07 12.06
C MET A 188 17.46 5.71 13.22
N GLY A 189 16.23 5.27 12.95
CA GLY A 189 15.19 5.13 13.97
C GLY A 189 14.69 3.70 14.21
N GLY A 190 15.21 2.70 13.49
CA GLY A 190 14.82 1.30 13.63
C GLY A 190 13.32 1.05 13.49
N LEU A 191 12.81 0.04 14.19
CA LEU A 191 11.39 -0.33 14.18
C LEU A 191 10.47 0.81 14.65
N SER A 192 10.91 1.64 15.59
CA SER A 192 10.12 2.78 16.07
C SER A 192 9.82 3.76 14.94
N ALA A 193 10.82 4.12 14.13
CA ALA A 193 10.62 5.01 13.00
C ALA A 193 9.70 4.40 11.96
N ALA A 194 9.87 3.13 11.64
CA ALA A 194 9.00 2.41 10.70
C ALA A 194 7.54 2.47 11.15
N ILE A 195 7.24 2.12 12.40
CA ILE A 195 5.86 2.09 12.93
C ILE A 195 5.22 3.49 12.94
N TYR A 196 5.93 4.54 13.35
CA TYR A 196 5.38 5.89 13.33
C TYR A 196 5.16 6.41 11.89
N ASN A 197 6.02 6.03 10.95
CA ASN A 197 5.82 6.34 9.54
C ASN A 197 4.61 5.61 8.96
N GLU A 198 4.37 4.36 9.35
CA GLU A 198 3.16 3.62 8.98
C GLU A 198 1.89 4.30 9.50
N VAL A 199 1.91 4.81 10.73
CA VAL A 199 0.77 5.57 11.27
C VAL A 199 0.52 6.85 10.45
N LEU A 200 1.57 7.60 10.10
CA LEU A 200 1.43 8.76 9.22
C LEU A 200 0.86 8.34 7.86
N GLN A 201 1.42 7.29 7.27
CA GLN A 201 1.01 6.77 5.97
C GLN A 201 -0.48 6.40 5.96
N PHE A 202 -1.00 5.80 7.03
CA PHE A 202 -2.43 5.50 7.18
C PHE A 202 -3.29 6.75 6.99
N PHE A 203 -2.98 7.84 7.70
CA PHE A 203 -3.74 9.08 7.57
C PHE A 203 -3.61 9.71 6.19
N VAL A 204 -2.42 9.67 5.59
CA VAL A 204 -2.19 10.18 4.22
C VAL A 204 -2.99 9.39 3.19
N ILE A 205 -2.99 8.06 3.29
CA ILE A 205 -3.75 7.18 2.39
C ILE A 205 -5.26 7.46 2.53
N VAL A 206 -5.78 7.52 3.75
CA VAL A 206 -7.20 7.81 3.99
C VAL A 206 -7.57 9.20 3.46
N ALA A 207 -6.75 10.22 3.75
CA ALA A 207 -6.99 11.58 3.28
C ALA A 207 -6.92 11.73 1.76
N ALA A 208 -6.15 10.89 1.07
CA ALA A 208 -6.06 10.91 -0.39
C ALA A 208 -7.15 10.07 -1.06
N LEU A 209 -7.33 8.81 -0.63
CA LEU A 209 -8.22 7.87 -1.32
C LEU A 209 -9.70 8.11 -1.01
N LEU A 210 -10.04 8.52 0.22
CA LEU A 210 -11.44 8.73 0.58
C LEU A 210 -12.10 9.84 -0.24
N PRO A 211 -11.54 11.07 -0.33
CA PRO A 211 -12.10 12.10 -1.19
C PRO A 211 -12.10 11.71 -2.67
N LEU A 212 -11.04 11.05 -3.15
CA LEU A 212 -10.94 10.58 -4.54
C LEU A 212 -12.09 9.62 -4.88
N THR A 213 -12.37 8.66 -4.00
CA THR A 213 -13.46 7.70 -4.16
C THR A 213 -14.83 8.39 -4.14
N LEU A 214 -15.06 9.32 -3.21
CA LEU A 214 -16.32 10.05 -3.10
C LEU A 214 -16.58 10.93 -4.32
N ILE A 215 -15.55 11.66 -4.78
CA ILE A 215 -15.63 12.50 -5.99
C ILE A 215 -15.85 11.63 -7.23
N GLY A 216 -15.13 10.51 -7.33
CA GLY A 216 -15.29 9.54 -8.41
C GLY A 216 -16.71 9.01 -8.48
N LEU A 217 -17.24 8.54 -7.35
CA LEU A 217 -18.60 8.03 -7.24
C LEU A 217 -19.64 9.11 -7.58
N HIS A 218 -19.46 10.33 -7.08
CA HIS A 218 -20.35 11.46 -7.39
C HIS A 218 -20.36 11.78 -8.91
N ARG A 219 -19.19 11.80 -9.56
CA ARG A 219 -19.08 12.08 -11.00
C ARG A 219 -19.71 11.00 -11.88
N VAL A 220 -19.75 9.78 -11.42
CA VAL A 220 -20.39 8.66 -12.14
C VAL A 220 -21.91 8.72 -12.02
N GLY A 221 -22.46 9.47 -11.06
CA GLY A 221 -23.91 9.56 -10.77
C GLY A 221 -24.32 8.67 -9.59
N GLY A 222 -23.41 8.46 -8.63
CA GLY A 222 -23.63 7.60 -7.49
C GLY A 222 -23.65 6.11 -7.84
N TRP A 223 -24.22 5.31 -6.95
CA TRP A 223 -24.35 3.87 -7.15
C TRP A 223 -25.21 3.52 -8.39
N HIS A 224 -26.33 4.22 -8.57
CA HIS A 224 -27.18 4.04 -9.74
C HIS A 224 -26.48 4.37 -11.06
N GLY A 225 -25.70 5.45 -11.09
CA GLY A 225 -24.92 5.81 -12.26
C GLY A 225 -23.82 4.80 -12.58
N LEU A 226 -23.18 4.24 -11.54
CA LEU A 226 -22.19 3.18 -11.70
C LEU A 226 -22.82 1.92 -12.30
N THR A 227 -23.88 1.42 -11.68
CA THR A 227 -24.57 0.20 -12.15
C THR A 227 -25.10 0.35 -13.57
N SER A 228 -25.73 1.49 -13.91
CA SER A 228 -26.24 1.71 -15.26
C SER A 228 -25.13 1.75 -16.32
N LYS A 229 -23.97 2.34 -16.01
CA LYS A 229 -22.82 2.38 -16.94
C LYS A 229 -22.18 1.01 -17.12
N ILE A 230 -22.07 0.21 -16.05
CA ILE A 230 -21.58 -1.18 -16.16
C ILE A 230 -22.52 -2.02 -17.02
N THR A 231 -23.82 -1.95 -16.77
CA THR A 231 -24.83 -2.67 -17.58
C THR A 231 -24.79 -2.23 -19.03
N ALA A 232 -24.70 -0.92 -19.31
CA ALA A 232 -24.61 -0.42 -20.68
C ALA A 232 -23.33 -0.89 -21.39
N ALA A 233 -22.19 -0.91 -20.68
CA ALA A 233 -20.93 -1.40 -21.22
C ALA A 233 -20.99 -2.92 -21.52
N ALA A 234 -21.57 -3.72 -20.62
CA ALA A 234 -21.77 -5.15 -20.83
C ALA A 234 -22.70 -5.45 -22.00
N THR A 235 -23.79 -4.68 -22.14
CA THR A 235 -24.70 -4.80 -23.29
C THR A 235 -24.03 -4.41 -24.61
N ALA A 236 -23.18 -3.39 -24.59
CA ALA A 236 -22.43 -3.00 -25.79
C ALA A 236 -21.36 -4.03 -26.20
N ALA A 237 -20.80 -4.76 -25.22
CA ALA A 237 -19.83 -5.83 -25.48
C ALA A 237 -20.49 -7.12 -26.00
N HIS A 238 -21.74 -7.37 -25.65
CA HIS A 238 -22.53 -8.55 -26.05
C HIS A 238 -23.88 -8.15 -26.67
N PRO A 239 -23.88 -7.51 -27.85
CA PRO A 239 -25.12 -6.94 -28.44
C PRO A 239 -26.15 -8.00 -28.85
N ASP A 240 -25.68 -9.21 -29.16
CA ASP A 240 -26.52 -10.30 -29.67
C ASP A 240 -27.03 -11.26 -28.57
N ASP A 241 -26.55 -11.13 -27.33
CA ASP A 241 -26.92 -11.99 -26.20
C ASP A 241 -27.18 -11.18 -24.93
N ALA A 242 -28.43 -10.76 -24.73
CA ALA A 242 -28.84 -10.03 -23.54
C ALA A 242 -28.69 -10.86 -22.25
N GLY A 243 -28.72 -12.19 -22.31
CA GLY A 243 -28.48 -13.06 -21.17
C GLY A 243 -27.04 -13.07 -20.73
N GLU A 244 -26.09 -13.10 -21.68
CA GLU A 244 -24.65 -13.00 -21.40
C GLU A 244 -24.30 -11.60 -20.88
N ALA A 245 -24.81 -10.53 -21.51
CA ALA A 245 -24.63 -9.16 -21.04
C ALA A 245 -25.10 -8.98 -19.59
N ALA A 246 -26.25 -9.53 -19.21
CA ALA A 246 -26.77 -9.47 -17.86
C ALA A 246 -25.87 -10.22 -16.86
N LYS A 247 -25.32 -11.39 -17.22
CA LYS A 247 -24.38 -12.16 -16.39
C LYS A 247 -23.08 -11.38 -16.19
N VAL A 248 -22.50 -10.83 -17.26
CA VAL A 248 -21.26 -10.04 -17.19
C VAL A 248 -21.46 -8.80 -16.31
N ALA A 249 -22.58 -8.08 -16.47
CA ALA A 249 -22.92 -6.95 -15.63
C ALA A 249 -23.05 -7.35 -14.15
N ALA A 250 -23.73 -8.47 -13.86
CA ALA A 250 -23.89 -8.98 -12.50
C ALA A 250 -22.59 -9.46 -11.87
N GLN A 251 -21.64 -9.95 -12.65
CA GLN A 251 -20.30 -10.35 -12.16
C GLN A 251 -19.43 -9.15 -11.81
N GLN A 252 -19.67 -8.00 -12.43
CA GLN A 252 -18.87 -6.78 -12.18
C GLN A 252 -19.45 -5.91 -11.04
N LEU A 253 -20.68 -6.14 -10.65
CA LEU A 253 -21.38 -5.48 -9.53
C LEU A 253 -21.27 -6.29 -8.25
#